data_d3aa6fb545620431c35235591e56f895
#
_entry.id   d3aa6fb545620431c35235591e56f895
#
_cell.length_a   1.000
_cell.length_b   1.000
_cell.length_c   1.000
_cell.angle_alpha   90.00
_cell.angle_beta   90.00
_cell.angle_gamma   90.00
#
_symmetry.space_group_name_H-M   'P 1'
#
loop_
_entity.id
_entity.type
_entity.pdbx_description
1 polymer ?
#
loop_
_entity_poly.entity_id
_entity_poly.type
_entity_poly.pdbx_seq_one_letter_code
_entity_poly.pdbx_strand_id
1 'polypeptide(L)'
;CVMIPRYSRPEMVAIWSPETKFRIWYEIEAHACDAQAKIGVIPEKSAQAVWKAKDVKFDVARIDEIEAITKHDVIAFLTHLSEIIGSEEARFVHQGMTSSDVLDTCFNVQLVKASDLLIDGTNNLLKALKKRAIEHKNTIRIGRSHGIHAEPTTMGLTFARFYACLLYTSPSPRDSDS
;
A
#
# COMPACT_ATOMS: atom_id res chain seq x y z
N CYS A 1 8.06 7.59 12.14
CA CYS A 1 6.85 8.29 12.65
C CYS A 1 6.00 7.30 13.43
N VAL A 2 5.79 7.52 14.72
CA VAL A 2 4.91 6.65 15.51
C VAL A 2 3.47 7.04 15.18
N MET A 3 2.73 6.14 14.55
CA MET A 3 1.29 6.33 14.32
C MET A 3 0.54 6.16 15.65
N ILE A 4 -0.44 7.03 15.89
CA ILE A 4 -1.27 6.96 17.11
C ILE A 4 -2.35 5.89 16.88
N PRO A 5 -2.33 4.74 17.61
CA PRO A 5 -3.18 3.58 17.31
C PRO A 5 -4.68 3.91 17.27
N ARG A 6 -5.17 4.77 18.19
CA ARG A 6 -6.59 5.15 18.26
C ARG A 6 -7.09 6.00 17.08
N TYR A 7 -6.18 6.54 16.26
CA TYR A 7 -6.50 7.34 15.08
C TYR A 7 -6.13 6.64 13.77
N SER A 8 -5.71 5.38 13.86
CA SER A 8 -5.20 4.62 12.73
C SER A 8 -6.06 3.38 12.48
N ARG A 9 -6.31 3.08 11.23
CA ARG A 9 -6.94 1.81 10.83
C ARG A 9 -5.86 0.74 10.78
N PRO A 10 -6.05 -0.41 11.45
CA PRO A 10 -5.03 -1.47 11.50
C PRO A 10 -4.56 -1.95 10.12
N GLU A 11 -5.49 -2.08 9.18
CA GLU A 11 -5.20 -2.54 7.81
C GLU A 11 -4.27 -1.56 7.07
N MET A 12 -4.50 -0.26 7.24
CA MET A 12 -3.67 0.78 6.64
C MET A 12 -2.28 0.82 7.30
N VAL A 13 -2.23 0.70 8.64
CA VAL A 13 -0.95 0.65 9.38
C VAL A 13 -0.11 -0.53 8.92
N ALA A 14 -0.72 -1.70 8.73
CA ALA A 14 -0.01 -2.91 8.31
C ALA A 14 0.69 -2.75 6.95
N ILE A 15 0.09 -2.01 6.01
CA ILE A 15 0.70 -1.74 4.69
C ILE A 15 2.03 -0.97 4.84
N TRP A 16 2.11 -0.05 5.80
CA TRP A 16 3.25 0.85 6.01
C TRP A 16 4.22 0.38 7.09
N SER A 17 4.03 -0.83 7.62
CA SER A 17 4.92 -1.39 8.62
C SER A 17 6.28 -1.78 8.03
N PRO A 18 7.37 -1.72 8.82
CA PRO A 18 8.69 -2.20 8.40
C PRO A 18 8.67 -3.65 7.92
N GLU A 19 7.90 -4.52 8.58
CA GLU A 19 7.78 -5.93 8.23
C GLU A 19 7.17 -6.10 6.82
N THR A 20 6.13 -5.33 6.50
CA THR A 20 5.52 -5.34 5.16
C THR A 20 6.49 -4.79 4.12
N LYS A 21 7.21 -3.72 4.43
CA LYS A 21 8.26 -3.16 3.55
C LYS A 21 9.30 -4.22 3.21
N PHE A 22 9.90 -4.85 4.20
CA PHE A 22 10.93 -5.86 3.95
C PHE A 22 10.40 -7.12 3.28
N ARG A 23 9.13 -7.47 3.51
CA ARG A 23 8.48 -8.55 2.77
C ARG A 23 8.38 -8.23 1.27
N ILE A 24 7.98 -7.01 0.92
CA ILE A 24 7.89 -6.59 -0.48
C ILE A 24 9.30 -6.52 -1.11
N TRP A 25 10.30 -6.00 -0.38
CA TRP A 25 11.68 -5.98 -0.86
C TRP A 25 12.17 -7.40 -1.20
N TYR A 26 11.91 -8.35 -0.32
CA TYR A 26 12.22 -9.75 -0.57
C TYR A 26 11.53 -10.30 -1.82
N GLU A 27 10.25 -10.03 -2.00
CA GLU A 27 9.50 -10.49 -3.18
C GLU A 27 10.06 -9.90 -4.48
N ILE A 28 10.45 -8.62 -4.48
CA ILE A 28 11.11 -7.99 -5.63
C ILE A 28 12.42 -8.70 -5.98
N GLU A 29 13.27 -8.94 -4.99
CA GLU A 29 14.55 -9.64 -5.18
C GLU A 29 14.36 -11.08 -5.65
N ALA A 30 13.41 -11.80 -5.07
CA ALA A 30 13.10 -13.17 -5.45
C ALA A 30 12.59 -13.27 -6.90
N HIS A 31 11.70 -12.38 -7.31
CA HIS A 31 11.21 -12.31 -8.69
C HIS A 31 12.31 -11.90 -9.67
N ALA A 32 13.21 -10.99 -9.29
CA ALA A 32 14.36 -10.62 -10.10
C ALA A 32 15.32 -11.83 -10.30
N CYS A 33 15.58 -12.59 -9.23
CA CYS A 33 16.35 -13.82 -9.32
C CYS A 33 15.69 -14.87 -10.24
N ASP A 34 14.37 -15.06 -10.16
CA ASP A 34 13.64 -15.95 -11.07
C ASP A 34 13.78 -15.54 -12.53
N ALA A 35 13.62 -14.24 -12.80
CA ALA A 35 13.75 -13.74 -14.17
C ALA A 35 15.17 -13.97 -14.72
N GLN A 36 16.19 -13.70 -13.91
CA GLN A 36 17.59 -13.89 -14.29
C GLN A 36 17.96 -15.38 -14.46
N ALA A 37 17.40 -16.27 -13.64
CA ALA A 37 17.58 -17.71 -13.80
C ALA A 37 16.97 -18.21 -15.12
N LYS A 38 15.76 -17.74 -15.47
CA LYS A 38 15.08 -18.10 -16.74
C LYS A 38 15.86 -17.72 -17.98
N ILE A 39 16.59 -16.63 -17.95
CA ILE A 39 17.45 -16.19 -19.06
C ILE A 39 18.90 -16.68 -18.93
N GLY A 40 19.20 -17.51 -17.95
CA GLY A 40 20.50 -18.15 -17.76
C GLY A 40 21.63 -17.26 -17.22
N VAL A 41 21.27 -16.11 -16.61
CA VAL A 41 22.24 -15.17 -16.00
C VAL A 41 22.75 -15.68 -14.65
N ILE A 42 21.86 -16.32 -13.86
CA ILE A 42 22.21 -16.93 -12.59
C ILE A 42 21.78 -18.41 -12.57
N PRO A 43 22.37 -19.25 -11.69
CA PRO A 43 21.94 -20.63 -11.55
C PRO A 43 20.52 -20.76 -11.01
N GLU A 44 19.72 -21.66 -11.59
CA GLU A 44 18.34 -21.91 -11.13
C GLU A 44 18.28 -22.31 -9.64
N LYS A 45 19.24 -23.10 -9.17
CA LYS A 45 19.34 -23.48 -7.75
C LYS A 45 19.44 -22.28 -6.82
N SER A 46 20.06 -21.17 -7.25
CA SER A 46 20.21 -19.96 -6.46
C SER A 46 18.88 -19.21 -6.36
N ALA A 47 18.12 -19.10 -7.45
CA ALA A 47 16.76 -18.55 -7.41
C ALA A 47 15.84 -19.38 -6.50
N GLN A 48 15.92 -20.72 -6.58
CA GLN A 48 15.15 -21.61 -5.70
C GLN A 48 15.56 -21.46 -4.22
N ALA A 49 16.84 -21.21 -3.93
CA ALA A 49 17.30 -20.96 -2.56
C ALA A 49 16.73 -19.65 -1.98
N VAL A 50 16.62 -18.61 -2.80
CA VAL A 50 15.96 -17.35 -2.37
C VAL A 50 14.51 -17.62 -1.98
N TRP A 51 13.76 -18.40 -2.75
CA TRP A 51 12.35 -18.71 -2.45
C TRP A 51 12.16 -19.58 -1.18
N LYS A 52 13.18 -20.26 -0.68
CA LYS A 52 13.08 -20.95 0.63
C LYS A 52 12.83 -20.01 1.80
N ALA A 53 13.18 -18.73 1.66
CA ALA A 53 12.92 -17.70 2.67
C ALA A 53 11.52 -17.08 2.61
N LYS A 54 10.62 -17.55 1.72
CA LYS A 54 9.28 -16.96 1.51
C LYS A 54 8.42 -16.86 2.77
N ASP A 55 8.56 -17.81 3.70
CA ASP A 55 7.77 -17.87 4.93
C ASP A 55 8.55 -17.35 6.16
N VAL A 56 9.78 -16.87 5.96
CA VAL A 56 10.61 -16.35 7.04
C VAL A 56 10.15 -14.95 7.41
N LYS A 57 10.04 -14.69 8.70
CA LYS A 57 9.80 -13.35 9.24
C LYS A 57 11.13 -12.61 9.35
N PHE A 58 11.26 -11.49 8.65
CA PHE A 58 12.45 -10.65 8.74
C PHE A 58 12.54 -9.97 10.11
N ASP A 59 13.72 -10.01 10.70
CA ASP A 59 14.00 -9.34 11.98
C ASP A 59 14.38 -7.88 11.73
N VAL A 60 13.41 -6.98 11.97
CA VAL A 60 13.59 -5.54 11.79
C VAL A 60 14.71 -5.00 12.66
N ALA A 61 14.80 -5.45 13.92
CA ALA A 61 15.83 -4.98 14.83
C ALA A 61 17.23 -5.39 14.35
N ARG A 62 17.37 -6.61 13.82
CA ARG A 62 18.62 -7.07 13.22
C ARG A 62 19.03 -6.25 12.00
N ILE A 63 18.06 -5.91 11.14
CA ILE A 63 18.31 -5.07 9.96
C ILE A 63 18.77 -3.68 10.40
N ASP A 64 18.12 -3.09 11.42
CA ASP A 64 18.51 -1.77 11.98
C ASP A 64 19.93 -1.79 12.57
N GLU A 65 20.33 -2.87 13.26
CA GLU A 65 21.70 -3.04 13.76
C GLU A 65 22.72 -3.06 12.61
N ILE A 66 22.44 -3.78 11.54
CA ILE A 66 23.32 -3.85 10.36
C ILE A 66 23.36 -2.48 9.68
N GLU A 67 22.22 -1.79 9.54
CA GLU A 67 22.16 -0.46 8.95
C GLU A 67 22.96 0.58 9.75
N ALA A 68 22.96 0.48 11.07
CA ALA A 68 23.77 1.34 11.92
C ALA A 68 25.27 1.28 11.58
N ILE A 69 25.74 0.16 11.04
CA ILE A 69 27.13 -0.07 10.61
C ILE A 69 27.33 0.30 9.14
N THR A 70 26.48 -0.24 8.26
CA THR A 70 26.60 -0.10 6.79
C THR A 70 26.21 1.29 6.30
N LYS A 71 25.39 2.02 7.04
CA LYS A 71 24.80 3.31 6.70
C LYS A 71 24.00 3.27 5.37
N HIS A 72 23.44 2.10 5.06
CA HIS A 72 22.69 1.88 3.84
C HIS A 72 21.58 0.83 4.07
N ASP A 73 20.35 1.22 3.88
CA ASP A 73 19.15 0.43 4.19
C ASP A 73 19.03 -0.84 3.35
N VAL A 74 19.17 -0.74 2.02
CA VAL A 74 19.06 -1.91 1.13
C VAL A 74 20.20 -2.89 1.38
N ILE A 75 21.44 -2.40 1.59
CA ILE A 75 22.57 -3.27 1.94
C ILE A 75 22.33 -3.99 3.27
N ALA A 76 21.77 -3.30 4.26
CA ALA A 76 21.44 -3.91 5.54
C ALA A 76 20.42 -5.04 5.39
N PHE A 77 19.36 -4.81 4.62
CA PHE A 77 18.36 -5.84 4.32
C PHE A 77 18.97 -7.03 3.57
N LEU A 78 19.77 -6.79 2.52
CA LEU A 78 20.41 -7.85 1.75
C LEU A 78 21.40 -8.66 2.59
N THR A 79 22.11 -8.02 3.52
CA THR A 79 22.99 -8.69 4.46
C THR A 79 22.19 -9.62 5.39
N HIS A 80 21.09 -9.15 5.94
CA HIS A 80 20.19 -9.98 6.75
C HIS A 80 19.57 -11.13 5.94
N LEU A 81 19.17 -10.89 4.69
CA LEU A 81 18.69 -11.93 3.79
C LEU A 81 19.78 -13.00 3.55
N SER A 82 21.04 -12.58 3.37
CA SER A 82 22.19 -13.49 3.23
C SER A 82 22.43 -14.36 4.48
N GLU A 83 22.20 -13.82 5.68
CA GLU A 83 22.24 -14.60 6.92
C GLU A 83 21.20 -15.73 6.95
N ILE A 84 20.05 -15.53 6.29
CA ILE A 84 18.94 -16.49 6.23
C ILE A 84 19.17 -17.57 5.17
N ILE A 85 19.53 -17.18 3.93
CA ILE A 85 19.60 -18.11 2.79
C ILE A 85 20.98 -18.70 2.57
N GLY A 86 22.01 -18.16 3.22
CA GLY A 86 23.41 -18.54 3.04
C GLY A 86 24.15 -17.71 2.00
N SER A 87 25.40 -17.40 2.27
CA SER A 87 26.23 -16.48 1.48
C SER A 87 26.50 -16.94 0.04
N GLU A 88 26.60 -18.24 -0.18
CA GLU A 88 26.86 -18.83 -1.52
C GLU A 88 25.74 -18.49 -2.51
N GLU A 89 24.49 -18.62 -2.07
CA GLU A 89 23.31 -18.39 -2.91
C GLU A 89 22.91 -16.90 -2.92
N ALA A 90 23.15 -16.20 -1.80
CA ALA A 90 22.85 -14.78 -1.65
C ALA A 90 23.67 -13.87 -2.57
N ARG A 91 24.83 -14.31 -3.05
CA ARG A 91 25.72 -13.50 -3.92
C ARG A 91 25.06 -13.09 -5.24
N PHE A 92 24.00 -13.76 -5.65
CA PHE A 92 23.25 -13.43 -6.87
C PHE A 92 22.06 -12.51 -6.64
N VAL A 93 21.67 -12.30 -5.38
CA VAL A 93 20.60 -11.37 -5.04
C VAL A 93 21.06 -9.95 -5.32
N HIS A 94 20.15 -9.12 -5.81
CA HIS A 94 20.41 -7.72 -6.20
C HIS A 94 21.35 -7.55 -7.41
N GLN A 95 21.67 -8.61 -8.12
CA GLN A 95 22.54 -8.52 -9.30
C GLN A 95 21.85 -7.72 -10.42
N GLY A 96 22.55 -6.69 -10.93
CA GLY A 96 22.03 -5.86 -12.01
C GLY A 96 20.92 -4.88 -11.60
N MET A 97 20.69 -4.71 -10.32
CA MET A 97 19.70 -3.80 -9.75
C MET A 97 20.37 -2.65 -8.98
N THR A 98 19.65 -1.58 -8.80
CA THR A 98 20.01 -0.50 -7.88
C THR A 98 18.99 -0.40 -6.74
N SER A 99 19.34 0.32 -5.67
CA SER A 99 18.44 0.52 -4.53
C SER A 99 17.08 1.09 -4.93
N SER A 100 17.03 2.01 -5.89
CA SER A 100 15.79 2.60 -6.38
C SER A 100 14.84 1.59 -7.03
N ASP A 101 15.37 0.55 -7.69
CA ASP A 101 14.54 -0.52 -8.26
C ASP A 101 13.71 -1.23 -7.16
N VAL A 102 14.28 -1.38 -5.98
CA VAL A 102 13.61 -1.98 -4.83
C VAL A 102 12.72 -0.97 -4.10
N LEU A 103 13.24 0.22 -3.81
CA LEU A 103 12.55 1.26 -3.04
C LEU A 103 11.29 1.76 -3.76
N ASP A 104 11.42 2.15 -5.02
CA ASP A 104 10.33 2.75 -5.78
C ASP A 104 9.27 1.70 -6.14
N THR A 105 9.68 0.48 -6.48
CA THR A 105 8.74 -0.62 -6.71
C THR A 105 7.97 -0.97 -5.44
N CYS A 106 8.65 -1.08 -4.30
CA CYS A 106 8.01 -1.30 -3.00
C CYS A 106 7.00 -0.22 -2.67
N PHE A 107 7.38 1.05 -2.82
CA PHE A 107 6.50 2.18 -2.56
C PHE A 107 5.25 2.14 -3.43
N ASN A 108 5.39 1.85 -4.73
CA ASN A 108 4.24 1.72 -5.63
C ASN A 108 3.32 0.56 -5.24
N VAL A 109 3.86 -0.60 -4.84
CA VAL A 109 3.06 -1.72 -4.33
C VAL A 109 2.28 -1.32 -3.07
N GLN A 110 2.92 -0.58 -2.15
CA GLN A 110 2.23 -0.07 -0.95
C GLN A 110 1.15 0.95 -1.30
N LEU A 111 1.39 1.84 -2.27
CA LEU A 111 0.38 2.79 -2.77
C LEU A 111 -0.83 2.08 -3.38
N VAL A 112 -0.63 1.05 -4.18
CA VAL A 112 -1.74 0.25 -4.73
C VAL A 112 -2.57 -0.36 -3.60
N LYS A 113 -1.94 -1.07 -2.66
CA LYS A 113 -2.63 -1.67 -1.51
C LYS A 113 -3.40 -0.63 -0.67
N ALA A 114 -2.81 0.54 -0.44
CA ALA A 114 -3.46 1.61 0.30
C ALA A 114 -4.64 2.20 -0.47
N SER A 115 -4.49 2.38 -1.78
CA SER A 115 -5.55 2.87 -2.66
C SER A 115 -6.75 1.94 -2.72
N ASP A 116 -6.52 0.62 -2.77
CA ASP A 116 -7.59 -0.37 -2.74
C ASP A 116 -8.44 -0.24 -1.46
N LEU A 117 -7.81 -0.08 -0.29
CA LEU A 117 -8.53 0.17 0.97
C LEU A 117 -9.33 1.48 0.95
N LEU A 118 -8.80 2.54 0.34
CA LEU A 118 -9.50 3.82 0.22
C LEU A 118 -10.67 3.72 -0.74
N ILE A 119 -10.52 3.02 -1.86
CA ILE A 119 -11.58 2.79 -2.84
C ILE A 119 -12.72 1.99 -2.20
N ASP A 120 -12.40 0.91 -1.48
CA ASP A 120 -13.39 0.11 -0.77
C ASP A 120 -14.14 0.93 0.29
N GLY A 121 -13.41 1.75 1.05
CA GLY A 121 -14.01 2.67 2.01
C GLY A 121 -14.95 3.68 1.36
N THR A 122 -14.55 4.26 0.22
CA THR A 122 -15.34 5.20 -0.57
C THR A 122 -16.61 4.54 -1.11
N ASN A 123 -16.51 3.33 -1.66
CA ASN A 123 -17.65 2.57 -2.16
C ASN A 123 -18.66 2.27 -1.04
N ASN A 124 -18.20 1.95 0.14
CA ASN A 124 -19.08 1.72 1.30
C ASN A 124 -19.78 3.01 1.74
N LEU A 125 -19.06 4.13 1.74
CA LEU A 125 -19.67 5.44 2.02
C LEU A 125 -20.72 5.82 0.97
N LEU A 126 -20.45 5.63 -0.31
CA LEU A 126 -21.40 5.85 -1.40
C LEU A 126 -22.68 5.02 -1.21
N LYS A 127 -22.55 3.73 -0.87
CA LYS A 127 -23.72 2.87 -0.57
C LYS A 127 -24.54 3.42 0.59
N ALA A 128 -23.88 3.87 1.65
CA ALA A 128 -24.55 4.45 2.83
C ALA A 128 -25.25 5.77 2.49
N LEU A 129 -24.60 6.68 1.75
CA LEU A 129 -25.17 7.95 1.31
C LEU A 129 -26.39 7.74 0.40
N LYS A 130 -26.31 6.81 -0.58
CA LYS A 130 -27.45 6.46 -1.43
C LYS A 130 -28.64 5.95 -0.62
N LYS A 131 -28.39 5.04 0.32
CA LYS A 131 -29.44 4.52 1.21
C LYS A 131 -30.12 5.64 1.99
N ARG A 132 -29.34 6.52 2.63
CA ARG A 132 -29.87 7.65 3.40
C ARG A 132 -30.56 8.69 2.56
N ALA A 133 -30.08 8.96 1.34
CA ALA A 133 -30.74 9.87 0.41
C ALA A 133 -32.16 9.40 0.08
N ILE A 134 -32.35 8.12 -0.20
CA ILE A 134 -33.65 7.53 -0.51
C ILE A 134 -34.56 7.50 0.74
N GLU A 135 -34.04 7.08 1.88
CA GLU A 135 -34.78 6.99 3.15
C GLU A 135 -35.33 8.36 3.57
N HIS A 136 -34.55 9.41 3.42
CA HIS A 136 -34.90 10.77 3.85
C HIS A 136 -35.34 11.70 2.72
N LYS A 137 -35.75 11.16 1.58
CA LYS A 137 -36.15 11.98 0.41
C LYS A 137 -37.25 12.97 0.70
N ASN A 138 -38.16 12.66 1.65
CA ASN A 138 -39.30 13.50 2.05
C ASN A 138 -39.10 14.13 3.44
N THR A 139 -37.97 13.94 4.12
CA THR A 139 -37.69 14.53 5.43
C THR A 139 -37.34 15.99 5.24
N ILE A 140 -38.24 16.87 5.62
CA ILE A 140 -38.11 18.31 5.46
C ILE A 140 -37.01 18.84 6.37
N ARG A 141 -36.19 19.72 5.83
CA ARG A 141 -35.22 20.53 6.58
C ARG A 141 -35.16 21.94 6.03
N ILE A 142 -34.65 22.86 6.83
CA ILE A 142 -34.40 24.22 6.33
C ILE A 142 -33.06 24.31 5.61
N GLY A 143 -33.04 24.94 4.43
CA GLY A 143 -31.82 25.44 3.80
C GLY A 143 -31.26 26.63 4.56
N ARG A 144 -29.96 26.82 4.52
CA ARG A 144 -29.27 27.97 5.11
C ARG A 144 -28.29 28.57 4.13
N SER A 145 -28.26 29.92 4.11
CA SER A 145 -27.27 30.71 3.40
C SER A 145 -26.82 31.85 4.32
N HIS A 146 -25.52 32.07 4.44
CA HIS A 146 -24.93 33.07 5.32
C HIS A 146 -25.43 32.99 6.79
N GLY A 147 -25.69 31.78 7.28
CA GLY A 147 -26.22 31.54 8.64
C GLY A 147 -27.73 31.88 8.82
N ILE A 148 -28.41 32.30 7.74
CA ILE A 148 -29.84 32.67 7.75
C ILE A 148 -30.65 31.51 7.17
N HIS A 149 -31.88 31.36 7.66
CA HIS A 149 -32.87 30.44 7.11
C HIS A 149 -33.23 30.87 5.68
N ALA A 150 -33.11 29.95 4.75
CA ALA A 150 -33.50 30.10 3.36
C ALA A 150 -34.72 29.22 3.07
N GLU A 151 -34.85 28.74 1.86
CA GLU A 151 -35.96 27.92 1.44
C GLU A 151 -35.95 26.52 2.08
N PRO A 152 -37.13 25.93 2.33
CA PRO A 152 -37.23 24.53 2.73
C PRO A 152 -36.62 23.60 1.67
N THR A 153 -35.94 22.56 2.14
CA THR A 153 -35.36 21.49 1.30
C THR A 153 -35.57 20.13 1.98
N THR A 154 -34.97 19.09 1.49
CA THR A 154 -35.03 17.77 2.14
C THR A 154 -33.66 17.27 2.59
N MET A 155 -33.68 16.46 3.64
CA MET A 155 -32.46 15.80 4.12
C MET A 155 -31.90 14.82 3.09
N GLY A 156 -32.79 14.15 2.35
CA GLY A 156 -32.39 13.25 1.26
C GLY A 156 -31.62 13.98 0.17
N LEU A 157 -32.00 15.20 -0.20
CA LEU A 157 -31.28 16.01 -1.18
C LEU A 157 -29.87 16.36 -0.67
N THR A 158 -29.70 16.58 0.62
CA THR A 158 -28.39 16.83 1.23
C THR A 158 -27.46 15.61 1.06
N PHE A 159 -27.96 14.41 1.37
CA PHE A 159 -27.19 13.17 1.16
C PHE A 159 -26.93 12.88 -0.33
N ALA A 160 -27.89 13.17 -1.20
CA ALA A 160 -27.71 13.03 -2.65
C ALA A 160 -26.59 13.94 -3.17
N ARG A 161 -26.49 15.18 -2.65
CA ARG A 161 -25.37 16.08 -3.01
C ARG A 161 -24.03 15.53 -2.56
N PHE A 162 -23.94 14.98 -1.35
CA PHE A 162 -22.69 14.33 -0.88
C PHE A 162 -22.34 13.13 -1.74
N TYR A 163 -23.32 12.31 -2.10
CA TYR A 163 -23.14 11.20 -3.01
C TYR A 163 -22.59 11.64 -4.37
N ALA A 164 -23.24 12.62 -5.00
CA ALA A 164 -22.82 13.12 -6.30
C ALA A 164 -21.43 13.77 -6.27
N CYS A 165 -21.14 14.55 -5.23
CA CYS A 165 -19.83 15.19 -5.06
C CYS A 165 -18.72 14.14 -4.90
N LEU A 166 -18.93 13.13 -4.05
CA LEU A 166 -17.95 12.07 -3.81
C LEU A 166 -17.71 11.24 -5.08
N LEU A 167 -18.79 10.93 -5.82
CA LEU A 167 -18.70 10.19 -7.08
C LEU A 167 -17.92 10.98 -8.15
N TYR A 168 -18.13 12.30 -8.25
CA TYR A 168 -17.44 13.17 -9.20
C TYR A 168 -15.95 13.32 -8.87
N THR A 169 -15.60 13.39 -7.60
CA THR A 169 -14.21 13.56 -7.14
C THR A 169 -13.43 12.25 -7.02
N SER A 170 -14.10 11.10 -7.11
CA SER A 170 -13.42 9.81 -7.13
C SER A 170 -12.68 9.63 -8.46
N PRO A 171 -11.43 9.11 -8.46
CA PRO A 171 -10.70 8.84 -9.68
C PRO A 171 -11.53 7.96 -10.62
N SER A 172 -11.76 8.43 -11.83
CA SER A 172 -12.44 7.66 -12.88
C SER A 172 -11.39 7.02 -13.78
N PRO A 173 -11.61 5.80 -14.27
CA PRO A 173 -10.76 5.23 -15.32
C PRO A 173 -10.67 6.10 -16.57
N ARG A 174 -11.61 7.04 -16.77
CA ARG A 174 -11.61 7.99 -17.89
C ARG A 174 -10.61 9.17 -17.67
N ASP A 175 -10.20 9.41 -16.43
CA ASP A 175 -9.25 10.50 -16.12
C ASP A 175 -7.81 10.09 -16.41
N SER A 176 -7.55 8.80 -16.65
CA SER A 176 -6.23 8.28 -17.04
C SER A 176 -5.91 8.42 -18.52
N ASP A 177 -6.91 8.78 -19.35
CA ASP A 177 -6.78 8.88 -20.81
C ASP A 177 -6.63 10.33 -21.32
N SER A 178 -6.43 11.30 -20.42
CA SER A 178 -6.27 12.73 -20.78
C SER A 178 -4.85 13.24 -20.58
#